data_bbf233a0e15a4b3e886a76dd1ecd8900
#
_entry.id   bbf233a0e15a4b3e886a76dd1ecd8900
#
_cell.length_a   1.000
_cell.length_b   1.000
_cell.length_c   1.000
_cell.angle_alpha   90.00
_cell.angle_beta   90.00
_cell.angle_gamma   90.00
#
_symmetry.space_group_name_H-M   'P 1'
#
loop_
_entity.id
_entity.type
_entity.pdbx_description
1 polymer ?
#
loop_
_entity_poly.entity_id
_entity_poly.type
_entity_poly.pdbx_seq_one_letter_code
_entity_poly.pdbx_strand_id
1 'polypeptide(L)'
;MTVPKFPLSLLIDVPTVTPKSANYRLPSWPPPHDFPIVVDDNGNVVSRFHDSVWRLWPWAGKALTLNFGDGPLRKGAAPISAANADLLRQVMAWLLYGPRAVREATTLKSQFKYLRPVFAFCTSEGISASDLSRHPRVAEKLVTAIRPSRAGECIGLLHELLEQREHLGFVLLDRGGLRSLSSGISLHEKNQTPYIPPRIWTYQVRRLREFLDDFTEHRDNVIACYEYCISAYAEVAGSLFESFGSGLRPFSMRLGKDVYFGPFSDTARRFGVDQLLEKWLLPAGQSLVDCETGVRLLTRYLSKLGVQRLPIGCSLGCVGQPFS
;
A
#
# COMPACT_ATOMS: atom_id res chain seq x y z
N MET A 1 17.81 17.11 28.02
CA MET A 1 17.17 16.60 26.78
C MET A 1 16.13 17.63 26.36
N THR A 2 16.44 18.40 25.33
CA THR A 2 15.56 19.45 24.80
C THR A 2 14.54 18.78 23.88
N VAL A 3 13.29 18.77 24.29
CA VAL A 3 12.15 18.35 23.45
C VAL A 3 12.16 19.25 22.21
N PRO A 4 12.15 18.71 20.98
CA PRO A 4 12.07 19.54 19.80
C PRO A 4 10.79 20.37 19.87
N LYS A 5 10.93 21.69 19.98
CA LYS A 5 9.82 22.64 19.90
C LYS A 5 9.29 22.64 18.48
N PHE A 6 8.25 21.87 18.23
CA PHE A 6 7.42 22.12 17.05
C PHE A 6 6.84 23.55 17.20
N PRO A 7 6.87 24.36 16.14
CA PRO A 7 6.36 25.72 16.23
C PRO A 7 4.90 25.67 16.67
N LEU A 8 4.60 26.35 17.79
CA LEU A 8 3.25 26.54 18.33
C LEU A 8 2.39 27.17 17.23
N SER A 9 1.45 26.44 16.71
CA SER A 9 0.34 26.99 15.92
C SER A 9 -0.93 26.87 16.72
N LEU A 10 -1.79 27.86 16.52
CA LEU A 10 -3.12 27.96 17.06
C LEU A 10 -3.80 26.57 17.13
N LEU A 11 -4.06 26.11 18.34
CA LEU A 11 -5.00 25.05 18.63
C LEU A 11 -6.39 25.60 18.26
N ILE A 12 -6.81 25.32 17.03
CA ILE A 12 -8.22 25.44 16.68
C ILE A 12 -8.86 24.18 17.25
N ASP A 13 -9.75 24.37 18.21
CA ASP A 13 -10.53 23.32 18.83
C ASP A 13 -11.53 22.77 17.80
N VAL A 14 -11.03 21.90 16.93
CA VAL A 14 -11.86 21.18 15.95
C VAL A 14 -12.02 19.77 16.51
N PRO A 15 -13.25 19.30 16.76
CA PRO A 15 -13.49 18.05 17.49
C PRO A 15 -12.93 16.79 16.85
N THR A 16 -12.40 16.85 15.63
CA THR A 16 -11.79 15.72 14.94
C THR A 16 -10.67 16.19 14.01
N VAL A 17 -9.48 16.39 14.57
CA VAL A 17 -8.28 16.57 13.74
C VAL A 17 -7.82 15.19 13.27
N THR A 18 -8.15 14.85 12.04
CA THR A 18 -7.72 13.61 11.40
C THR A 18 -6.41 13.81 10.64
N PRO A 19 -5.64 12.75 10.33
CA PRO A 19 -4.45 12.84 9.50
C PRO A 19 -4.66 13.51 8.13
N LYS A 20 -5.90 13.62 7.66
CA LYS A 20 -6.29 14.33 6.44
C LYS A 20 -6.48 15.83 6.63
N SER A 21 -6.55 16.32 7.87
CA SER A 21 -6.76 17.73 8.15
C SER A 21 -5.51 18.53 7.83
N ALA A 22 -5.66 19.70 7.16
CA ALA A 22 -4.54 20.57 6.79
C ALA A 22 -3.70 21.04 8.00
N ASN A 23 -4.31 21.09 9.19
CA ASN A 23 -3.70 21.52 10.45
C ASN A 23 -3.37 20.33 11.37
N TYR A 24 -3.37 19.09 10.85
CA TYR A 24 -3.08 17.92 11.66
C TYR A 24 -1.67 17.98 12.24
N ARG A 25 -1.55 17.75 13.53
CA ARG A 25 -0.29 17.68 14.26
C ARG A 25 -0.31 16.53 15.24
N LEU A 26 0.83 15.87 15.34
CA LEU A 26 1.03 14.85 16.35
C LEU A 26 1.00 15.48 17.75
N PRO A 27 0.30 14.88 18.73
CA PRO A 27 0.23 15.39 20.09
C PRO A 27 1.60 15.36 20.79
N SER A 28 2.43 14.40 20.45
CA SER A 28 3.80 14.25 20.98
C SER A 28 4.66 13.48 19.99
N TRP A 29 5.98 13.47 20.24
CA TRP A 29 6.91 12.61 19.51
C TRP A 29 7.74 11.77 20.49
N PRO A 30 7.81 10.45 20.33
CA PRO A 30 6.99 9.63 19.42
C PRO A 30 5.49 9.71 19.72
N PRO A 31 4.61 9.31 18.76
CA PRO A 31 3.17 9.27 19.01
C PRO A 31 2.82 8.35 20.18
N PRO A 32 1.75 8.63 20.94
CA PRO A 32 1.23 7.70 21.96
C PRO A 32 0.87 6.34 21.34
N HIS A 33 0.93 5.28 22.13
CA HIS A 33 0.66 3.91 21.66
C HIS A 33 -0.73 3.74 21.05
N ASP A 34 -1.72 4.39 21.61
CA ASP A 34 -3.13 4.35 21.19
C ASP A 34 -3.46 5.37 20.09
N PHE A 35 -2.47 6.16 19.65
CA PHE A 35 -2.65 7.18 18.64
C PHE A 35 -3.22 6.60 17.33
N PRO A 36 -4.33 7.16 16.79
CA PRO A 36 -4.94 6.68 15.55
C PRO A 36 -4.07 7.08 14.34
N ILE A 37 -3.37 6.10 13.76
CA ILE A 37 -2.56 6.32 12.55
C ILE A 37 -3.42 6.32 11.30
N VAL A 38 -4.33 5.34 11.17
CA VAL A 38 -5.18 5.19 10.00
C VAL A 38 -6.63 5.33 10.42
N VAL A 39 -7.30 6.28 9.81
CA VAL A 39 -8.72 6.56 10.02
C VAL A 39 -9.40 6.47 8.65
N ASP A 40 -10.59 5.88 8.60
CA ASP A 40 -11.41 5.81 7.40
C ASP A 40 -12.16 7.12 7.12
N ASP A 41 -12.92 7.18 6.04
CA ASP A 41 -13.66 8.38 5.63
C ASP A 41 -14.84 8.69 6.59
N ASN A 42 -15.26 7.71 7.39
CA ASN A 42 -16.32 7.85 8.40
C ASN A 42 -15.78 8.26 9.77
N GLY A 43 -14.46 8.42 9.91
CA GLY A 43 -13.82 8.75 11.19
C GLY A 43 -13.52 7.55 12.08
N ASN A 44 -13.75 6.31 11.61
CA ASN A 44 -13.43 5.12 12.41
C ASN A 44 -11.92 4.83 12.37
N VAL A 45 -11.38 4.48 13.53
CA VAL A 45 -9.97 4.12 13.66
C VAL A 45 -9.73 2.71 13.13
N VAL A 46 -8.96 2.61 12.04
CA VAL A 46 -8.61 1.34 11.38
C VAL A 46 -7.31 0.76 11.90
N SER A 47 -6.35 1.62 12.27
CA SER A 47 -5.09 1.20 12.87
C SER A 47 -4.57 2.25 13.84
N ARG A 48 -3.99 1.77 14.95
CA ARG A 48 -3.31 2.59 15.96
C ARG A 48 -1.79 2.49 15.80
N PHE A 49 -1.05 3.43 16.40
CA PHE A 49 0.40 3.50 16.29
C PHE A 49 1.07 2.19 16.73
N HIS A 50 0.68 1.60 17.84
CA HIS A 50 1.29 0.39 18.40
C HIS A 50 0.79 -0.93 17.78
N ASP A 51 -0.15 -0.89 16.84
CA ASP A 51 -0.63 -2.10 16.18
C ASP A 51 0.52 -2.80 15.46
N SER A 52 0.58 -4.14 15.56
CA SER A 52 1.54 -4.96 14.84
C SER A 52 1.37 -4.93 13.32
N VAL A 53 0.19 -4.50 12.86
CA VAL A 53 -0.14 -4.36 11.44
C VAL A 53 -0.94 -3.09 11.21
N TRP A 54 -0.38 -2.15 10.43
CA TRP A 54 -1.18 -1.03 9.95
C TRP A 54 -1.90 -1.41 8.66
N ARG A 55 -3.21 -1.20 8.65
CA ARG A 55 -4.09 -1.46 7.50
C ARG A 55 -4.33 -0.15 6.76
N LEU A 56 -3.71 0.00 5.59
CA LEU A 56 -3.73 1.24 4.80
C LEU A 56 -4.82 1.23 3.72
N TRP A 57 -5.78 0.33 3.78
CA TRP A 57 -6.82 0.22 2.77
C TRP A 57 -7.65 1.49 2.59
N PRO A 58 -7.96 2.32 3.63
CA PRO A 58 -8.71 3.55 3.42
C PRO A 58 -8.00 4.53 2.48
N TRP A 59 -6.67 4.58 2.59
CA TRP A 59 -5.84 5.47 1.78
C TRP A 59 -5.49 4.88 0.42
N ALA A 60 -5.39 3.55 0.35
CA ALA A 60 -4.93 2.85 -0.84
C ALA A 60 -6.07 2.41 -1.76
N GLY A 61 -7.32 2.39 -1.29
CA GLY A 61 -8.46 1.82 -2.01
C GLY A 61 -8.27 0.36 -2.42
N LYS A 62 -7.37 -0.39 -1.78
CA LYS A 62 -7.08 -1.82 -1.96
C LYS A 62 -6.45 -2.38 -0.70
N ALA A 63 -6.49 -3.70 -0.53
CA ALA A 63 -5.82 -4.36 0.58
C ALA A 63 -4.32 -4.02 0.57
N LEU A 64 -3.90 -3.16 1.49
CA LEU A 64 -2.53 -2.73 1.67
C LEU A 64 -2.22 -2.69 3.17
N THR A 65 -1.16 -3.38 3.60
CA THR A 65 -0.79 -3.48 5.01
C THR A 65 0.70 -3.31 5.22
N LEU A 66 1.09 -2.73 6.37
CA LEU A 66 2.44 -2.75 6.90
C LEU A 66 2.46 -3.71 8.10
N ASN A 67 3.17 -4.83 8.01
CA ASN A 67 3.33 -5.77 9.12
C ASN A 67 4.71 -5.58 9.74
N PHE A 68 4.74 -5.10 10.98
CA PHE A 68 5.96 -4.73 11.70
C PHE A 68 6.77 -5.93 12.22
N GLY A 69 6.20 -7.12 12.20
CA GLY A 69 6.93 -8.33 12.46
C GLY A 69 6.95 -8.81 13.92
N ASP A 70 6.29 -8.08 14.81
CA ASP A 70 6.13 -8.39 16.24
C ASP A 70 4.78 -9.04 16.58
N GLY A 71 3.96 -9.31 15.59
CA GLY A 71 2.67 -9.99 15.69
C GLY A 71 2.57 -11.15 14.70
N PRO A 72 1.35 -11.56 14.32
CA PRO A 72 1.13 -12.68 13.40
C PRO A 72 1.87 -12.49 12.08
N LEU A 73 2.67 -13.47 11.68
CA LEU A 73 3.49 -13.44 10.48
C LEU A 73 2.95 -14.36 9.39
N ARG A 74 3.13 -13.94 8.16
CA ARG A 74 2.96 -14.85 7.00
C ARG A 74 4.11 -15.84 6.97
N LYS A 75 3.85 -17.06 6.48
CA LYS A 75 4.87 -18.09 6.29
C LYS A 75 6.10 -17.52 5.55
N GLY A 76 7.28 -17.69 6.12
CA GLY A 76 8.55 -17.21 5.56
C GLY A 76 8.88 -15.74 5.81
N ALA A 77 8.05 -14.98 6.53
CA ALA A 77 8.39 -13.62 6.92
C ALA A 77 9.30 -13.63 8.15
N ALA A 78 10.41 -12.87 8.09
CA ALA A 78 11.30 -12.72 9.25
C ALA A 78 10.60 -11.94 10.38
N PRO A 79 10.69 -12.42 11.64
CA PRO A 79 10.20 -11.71 12.81
C PRO A 79 11.05 -10.46 13.09
N ILE A 80 10.45 -9.51 13.80
CA ILE A 80 11.14 -8.33 14.34
C ILE A 80 10.80 -8.26 15.82
N SER A 81 11.80 -8.02 16.67
CA SER A 81 11.59 -7.83 18.11
C SER A 81 10.70 -6.62 18.37
N ALA A 82 9.95 -6.63 19.47
CA ALA A 82 9.06 -5.53 19.82
C ALA A 82 9.77 -4.18 19.82
N ALA A 83 10.98 -4.10 20.41
CA ALA A 83 11.77 -2.87 20.44
C ALA A 83 12.15 -2.37 19.03
N ASN A 84 12.59 -3.26 18.14
CA ASN A 84 12.90 -2.89 16.76
C ASN A 84 11.66 -2.57 15.93
N ALA A 85 10.54 -3.22 16.22
CA ALA A 85 9.26 -2.92 15.58
C ALA A 85 8.75 -1.53 15.99
N ASP A 86 8.94 -1.12 17.24
CA ASP A 86 8.60 0.22 17.71
C ASP A 86 9.46 1.30 17.04
N LEU A 87 10.76 1.09 16.90
CA LEU A 87 11.63 1.99 16.15
C LEU A 87 11.18 2.08 14.67
N LEU A 88 10.82 0.95 14.05
CA LEU A 88 10.31 0.96 12.67
C LEU A 88 8.97 1.70 12.57
N ARG A 89 8.06 1.57 13.55
CA ARG A 89 6.82 2.36 13.62
C ARG A 89 7.12 3.85 13.72
N GLN A 90 8.09 4.25 14.54
CA GLN A 90 8.53 5.65 14.64
C GLN A 90 9.02 6.17 13.30
N VAL A 91 9.89 5.42 12.59
CA VAL A 91 10.35 5.82 11.26
C VAL A 91 9.17 5.96 10.30
N MET A 92 8.24 5.00 10.29
CA MET A 92 7.08 5.06 9.40
C MET A 92 6.14 6.22 9.75
N ALA A 93 5.94 6.53 11.03
CA ALA A 93 5.20 7.71 11.48
C ALA A 93 5.93 9.00 11.07
N TRP A 94 7.25 9.04 11.15
CA TRP A 94 8.04 10.16 10.65
C TRP A 94 7.85 10.40 9.14
N LEU A 95 7.83 9.32 8.36
CA LEU A 95 7.57 9.40 6.92
C LEU A 95 6.14 9.83 6.58
N LEU A 96 5.19 9.68 7.51
CA LEU A 96 3.81 10.16 7.34
C LEU A 96 3.62 11.62 7.76
N TYR A 97 4.25 12.04 8.86
CA TYR A 97 3.94 13.30 9.53
C TYR A 97 5.12 14.28 9.59
N GLY A 98 6.29 13.85 9.13
CA GLY A 98 7.49 14.67 9.10
C GLY A 98 7.47 15.72 7.97
N PRO A 99 8.55 16.53 7.86
CA PRO A 99 8.62 17.64 6.90
C PRO A 99 8.48 17.24 5.43
N ARG A 100 8.85 16.00 5.11
CA ARG A 100 8.72 15.42 3.75
C ARG A 100 7.67 14.32 3.72
N ALA A 101 6.52 14.58 4.32
CA ALA A 101 5.45 13.61 4.46
C ALA A 101 5.08 12.95 3.13
N VAL A 102 5.05 11.63 3.15
CA VAL A 102 4.64 10.80 2.01
C VAL A 102 3.13 10.95 1.81
N ARG A 103 2.71 11.31 0.59
CA ARG A 103 1.31 11.56 0.26
C ARG A 103 0.56 10.34 -0.27
N GLU A 104 1.28 9.27 -0.63
CA GLU A 104 0.70 8.05 -1.19
C GLU A 104 1.00 6.82 -0.33
N ALA A 105 -0.05 6.04 -0.06
CA ALA A 105 0.08 4.78 0.69
C ALA A 105 0.98 3.75 -0.01
N THR A 106 1.05 3.76 -1.34
CA THR A 106 1.91 2.89 -2.14
C THR A 106 3.39 3.24 -1.98
N THR A 107 3.71 4.54 -1.92
CA THR A 107 5.07 5.03 -1.66
C THR A 107 5.50 4.67 -0.24
N LEU A 108 4.64 4.90 0.76
CA LEU A 108 4.89 4.49 2.14
C LEU A 108 5.17 2.98 2.24
N LYS A 109 4.39 2.15 1.54
CA LYS A 109 4.62 0.71 1.46
C LYS A 109 5.96 0.35 0.82
N SER A 110 6.40 1.10 -0.17
CA SER A 110 7.70 0.89 -0.82
C SER A 110 8.84 1.23 0.14
N GLN A 111 8.78 2.36 0.84
CA GLN A 111 9.75 2.74 1.86
C GLN A 111 9.80 1.71 3.01
N PHE A 112 8.65 1.23 3.47
CA PHE A 112 8.57 0.15 4.43
C PHE A 112 9.28 -1.12 3.95
N LYS A 113 9.13 -1.50 2.67
CA LYS A 113 9.81 -2.68 2.10
C LYS A 113 11.33 -2.52 2.04
N TYR A 114 11.83 -1.29 1.94
CA TYR A 114 13.27 -1.03 1.98
C TYR A 114 13.84 -1.10 3.39
N LEU A 115 13.11 -0.59 4.38
CA LEU A 115 13.57 -0.51 5.76
C LEU A 115 13.36 -1.81 6.55
N ARG A 116 12.23 -2.48 6.35
CA ARG A 116 11.88 -3.67 7.13
C ARG A 116 13.00 -4.74 7.19
N PRO A 117 13.73 -5.05 6.10
CA PRO A 117 14.87 -5.98 6.15
C PRO A 117 15.98 -5.53 7.09
N VAL A 118 16.25 -4.23 7.21
CA VAL A 118 17.26 -3.67 8.11
C VAL A 118 16.91 -3.98 9.58
N PHE A 119 15.65 -3.73 9.97
CA PHE A 119 15.17 -3.98 11.33
C PHE A 119 15.07 -5.48 11.65
N ALA A 120 14.67 -6.30 10.67
CA ALA A 120 14.68 -7.75 10.81
C ALA A 120 16.11 -8.29 10.99
N PHE A 121 17.06 -7.75 10.25
CA PHE A 121 18.48 -8.09 10.37
C PHE A 121 19.02 -7.70 11.76
N CYS A 122 18.76 -6.49 12.26
CA CYS A 122 19.15 -6.10 13.62
C CYS A 122 18.57 -7.06 14.67
N THR A 123 17.33 -7.50 14.48
CA THR A 123 16.71 -8.49 15.37
C THR A 123 17.41 -9.85 15.30
N SER A 124 17.79 -10.32 14.12
CA SER A 124 18.49 -11.60 13.97
C SER A 124 19.91 -11.58 14.56
N GLU A 125 20.56 -10.40 14.58
CA GLU A 125 21.86 -10.19 15.23
C GLU A 125 21.71 -9.86 16.73
N GLY A 126 20.48 -9.83 17.28
CA GLY A 126 20.20 -9.59 18.69
C GLY A 126 20.48 -8.18 19.17
N ILE A 127 20.48 -7.18 18.28
CA ILE A 127 20.76 -5.77 18.60
C ILE A 127 19.55 -4.87 18.38
N SER A 128 19.52 -3.73 19.08
CA SER A 128 18.61 -2.64 18.73
C SER A 128 19.05 -1.98 17.42
N ALA A 129 18.10 -1.64 16.56
CA ALA A 129 18.39 -0.91 15.34
C ALA A 129 18.99 0.49 15.62
N SER A 130 18.68 1.11 16.77
CA SER A 130 19.28 2.38 17.21
C SER A 130 20.76 2.25 17.60
N ASP A 131 21.23 1.03 17.88
CA ASP A 131 22.61 0.77 18.26
C ASP A 131 23.47 0.23 17.10
N LEU A 132 22.89 0.08 15.91
CA LEU A 132 23.58 -0.51 14.76
C LEU A 132 24.91 0.19 14.44
N SER A 133 24.97 1.51 14.56
CA SER A 133 26.22 2.28 14.38
C SER A 133 27.32 1.96 15.41
N ARG A 134 26.93 1.44 16.60
CA ARG A 134 27.86 1.03 17.66
C ARG A 134 28.46 -0.35 17.42
N HIS A 135 27.92 -1.08 16.43
CA HIS A 135 28.33 -2.43 16.07
C HIS A 135 28.87 -2.51 14.63
N PRO A 136 30.10 -1.97 14.34
CA PRO A 136 30.61 -1.87 12.96
C PRO A 136 30.62 -3.22 12.21
N ARG A 137 31.02 -4.30 12.89
CA ARG A 137 31.04 -5.65 12.29
C ARG A 137 29.65 -6.16 11.87
N VAL A 138 28.61 -5.75 12.61
CA VAL A 138 27.22 -6.07 12.24
C VAL A 138 26.76 -5.16 11.10
N ALA A 139 27.09 -3.87 11.15
CA ALA A 139 26.77 -2.93 10.09
C ALA A 139 27.37 -3.35 8.74
N GLU A 140 28.59 -3.89 8.71
CA GLU A 140 29.21 -4.44 7.48
C GLU A 140 28.41 -5.59 6.89
N LYS A 141 27.84 -6.48 7.71
CA LYS A 141 27.00 -7.59 7.25
C LYS A 141 25.63 -7.14 6.73
N LEU A 142 25.19 -5.92 7.02
CA LEU A 142 23.89 -5.42 6.59
C LEU A 142 23.69 -5.50 5.06
N VAL A 143 24.78 -5.44 4.30
CA VAL A 143 24.79 -5.65 2.84
C VAL A 143 24.03 -6.92 2.44
N THR A 144 24.14 -7.99 3.22
CA THR A 144 23.51 -9.29 2.92
C THR A 144 21.99 -9.27 3.10
N ALA A 145 21.48 -8.36 3.92
CA ALA A 145 20.04 -8.22 4.19
C ALA A 145 19.33 -7.34 3.14
N ILE A 146 20.07 -6.54 2.41
CA ILE A 146 19.52 -5.61 1.41
C ILE A 146 19.58 -6.25 0.03
N ARG A 147 18.44 -6.32 -0.65
CA ARG A 147 18.40 -6.83 -2.02
C ARG A 147 19.15 -5.88 -2.96
N PRO A 148 20.10 -6.36 -3.80
CA PRO A 148 20.88 -5.51 -4.70
C PRO A 148 20.03 -4.59 -5.59
N SER A 149 18.89 -5.11 -6.11
CA SER A 149 17.96 -4.36 -6.95
C SER A 149 17.23 -3.21 -6.23
N ARG A 150 17.37 -3.11 -4.90
CA ARG A 150 16.71 -2.10 -4.05
C ARG A 150 17.69 -1.32 -3.20
N ALA A 151 18.96 -1.57 -3.42
CA ALA A 151 20.01 -1.02 -2.57
C ALA A 151 20.11 0.50 -2.69
N GLY A 152 20.00 1.05 -3.89
CA GLY A 152 20.05 2.50 -4.11
C GLY A 152 18.94 3.24 -3.35
N GLU A 153 17.71 2.74 -3.45
CA GLU A 153 16.55 3.32 -2.77
C GLU A 153 16.67 3.19 -1.23
N CYS A 154 17.16 2.03 -0.76
CA CYS A 154 17.38 1.81 0.67
C CYS A 154 18.45 2.74 1.23
N ILE A 155 19.60 2.86 0.56
CA ILE A 155 20.70 3.75 0.95
C ILE A 155 20.25 5.22 0.94
N GLY A 156 19.53 5.64 -0.12
CA GLY A 156 18.99 6.99 -0.19
C GLY A 156 18.07 7.31 1.00
N LEU A 157 17.19 6.39 1.35
CA LEU A 157 16.28 6.55 2.49
C LEU A 157 17.05 6.57 3.83
N LEU A 158 18.10 5.73 4.00
CA LEU A 158 18.93 5.75 5.21
C LEU A 158 19.72 7.06 5.34
N HIS A 159 20.18 7.67 4.24
CA HIS A 159 20.77 9.01 4.26
C HIS A 159 19.77 10.06 4.72
N GLU A 160 18.56 10.03 4.20
CA GLU A 160 17.48 10.94 4.60
C GLU A 160 17.16 10.80 6.10
N LEU A 161 17.07 9.58 6.61
CA LEU A 161 16.86 9.34 8.04
C LEU A 161 18.04 9.83 8.90
N LEU A 162 19.27 9.73 8.43
CA LEU A 162 20.44 10.29 9.14
C LEU A 162 20.38 11.82 9.21
N GLU A 163 19.94 12.50 8.15
CA GLU A 163 19.74 13.96 8.16
C GLU A 163 18.67 14.36 9.18
N GLN A 164 17.66 13.53 9.38
CA GLN A 164 16.54 13.78 10.28
C GLN A 164 16.72 13.21 11.71
N ARG A 165 17.92 12.72 12.06
CA ARG A 165 18.22 12.03 13.31
C ARG A 165 17.79 12.79 14.58
N GLU A 166 17.91 14.13 14.58
CA GLU A 166 17.56 14.96 15.73
C GLU A 166 16.05 14.94 16.00
N HIS A 167 15.26 14.88 14.95
CA HIS A 167 13.80 14.81 15.03
C HIS A 167 13.32 13.39 15.32
N LEU A 168 14.00 12.38 14.77
CA LEU A 168 13.70 10.98 15.04
C LEU A 168 14.03 10.58 16.49
N GLY A 169 15.07 11.18 17.06
CA GLY A 169 15.57 10.87 18.39
C GLY A 169 16.55 9.70 18.45
N PHE A 170 16.90 9.09 17.31
CA PHE A 170 17.89 8.01 17.22
C PHE A 170 18.56 7.98 15.83
N VAL A 171 19.66 7.22 15.73
CA VAL A 171 20.43 7.02 14.49
C VAL A 171 20.42 5.54 14.15
N LEU A 172 20.05 5.19 12.93
CA LEU A 172 20.18 3.81 12.43
C LEU A 172 21.63 3.53 12.02
N LEU A 173 22.13 4.33 11.09
CA LEU A 173 23.52 4.27 10.62
C LEU A 173 24.09 5.69 10.61
N ASP A 174 25.32 5.83 11.08
CA ASP A 174 26.10 7.06 10.95
C ASP A 174 26.70 7.22 9.56
N ARG A 175 27.40 8.32 9.33
CA ARG A 175 28.05 8.59 8.04
C ARG A 175 29.09 7.52 7.65
N GLY A 176 29.79 6.96 8.63
CA GLY A 176 30.77 5.91 8.42
C GLY A 176 30.12 4.62 7.96
N GLY A 177 29.10 4.18 8.69
CA GLY A 177 28.30 2.99 8.35
C GLY A 177 27.62 3.10 6.99
N LEU A 178 27.08 4.29 6.63
CA LEU A 178 26.49 4.51 5.31
C LEU A 178 27.51 4.45 4.18
N ARG A 179 28.73 4.96 4.37
CA ARG A 179 29.82 4.84 3.39
C ARG A 179 30.25 3.39 3.22
N SER A 180 30.41 2.66 4.31
CA SER A 180 30.76 1.23 4.28
C SER A 180 29.67 0.43 3.56
N LEU A 181 28.40 0.68 3.88
CA LEU A 181 27.27 0.04 3.22
C LEU A 181 27.25 0.33 1.71
N SER A 182 27.43 1.60 1.33
CA SER A 182 27.41 2.01 -0.08
C SER A 182 28.58 1.41 -0.88
N SER A 183 29.77 1.27 -0.29
CA SER A 183 30.91 0.65 -0.95
C SER A 183 30.79 -0.89 -1.03
N GLY A 184 30.09 -1.50 -0.09
CA GLY A 184 29.88 -2.95 -0.07
C GLY A 184 28.79 -3.44 -1.03
N ILE A 185 27.93 -2.56 -1.51
CA ILE A 185 26.86 -2.90 -2.44
C ILE A 185 27.29 -2.58 -3.87
N SER A 186 27.47 -3.62 -4.68
CA SER A 186 27.56 -3.44 -6.13
C SER A 186 26.19 -2.96 -6.64
N LEU A 187 26.10 -1.66 -6.93
CA LEU A 187 24.92 -1.12 -7.60
C LEU A 187 24.85 -1.79 -8.97
N HIS A 188 23.81 -2.58 -9.19
CA HIS A 188 23.53 -3.12 -10.52
C HIS A 188 23.47 -1.95 -11.50
N GLU A 189 24.28 -2.01 -12.54
CA GLU A 189 24.09 -1.14 -13.69
C GLU A 189 22.65 -1.33 -14.15
N LYS A 190 21.89 -0.22 -14.14
CA LYS A 190 20.54 -0.22 -14.66
C LYS A 190 20.66 -0.47 -16.15
N ASN A 191 20.55 -1.73 -16.56
CA ASN A 191 20.45 -2.05 -17.97
C ASN A 191 19.28 -1.27 -18.54
N GLN A 192 19.58 -0.42 -19.51
CA GLN A 192 18.56 0.31 -20.23
C GLN A 192 17.57 -0.72 -20.80
N THR A 193 16.30 -0.44 -20.64
CA THR A 193 15.25 -1.30 -21.21
C THR A 193 15.55 -1.53 -22.68
N PRO A 194 15.63 -2.77 -23.16
CA PRO A 194 15.91 -3.04 -24.56
C PRO A 194 14.94 -2.25 -25.46
N TYR A 195 15.47 -1.75 -26.56
CA TYR A 195 14.65 -1.04 -27.56
C TYR A 195 13.51 -1.94 -28.02
N ILE A 196 12.30 -1.43 -27.92
CA ILE A 196 11.11 -2.14 -28.40
C ILE A 196 11.06 -2.00 -29.92
N PRO A 197 11.17 -3.09 -30.69
CA PRO A 197 11.09 -3.03 -32.14
C PRO A 197 9.81 -2.32 -32.61
N PRO A 198 9.85 -1.49 -33.67
CA PRO A 198 8.69 -0.73 -34.16
C PRO A 198 7.46 -1.59 -34.41
N ARG A 199 7.64 -2.81 -34.92
CA ARG A 199 6.53 -3.76 -35.12
C ARG A 199 5.80 -4.14 -33.85
N ILE A 200 6.54 -4.31 -32.72
CA ILE A 200 5.94 -4.64 -31.41
C ILE A 200 5.22 -3.42 -30.87
N TRP A 201 5.83 -2.24 -30.99
CA TRP A 201 5.22 -0.98 -30.60
C TRP A 201 3.91 -0.74 -31.36
N THR A 202 3.91 -0.85 -32.69
CA THR A 202 2.72 -0.69 -33.51
C THR A 202 1.64 -1.69 -33.11
N TYR A 203 2.01 -2.95 -32.87
CA TYR A 203 1.07 -3.96 -32.37
C TYR A 203 0.46 -3.57 -31.02
N GLN A 204 1.29 -3.10 -30.08
CA GLN A 204 0.80 -2.69 -28.75
C GLN A 204 -0.14 -1.49 -28.85
N VAL A 205 0.19 -0.49 -29.67
CA VAL A 205 -0.67 0.70 -29.89
C VAL A 205 -2.02 0.27 -30.52
N ARG A 206 -1.98 -0.62 -31.51
CA ARG A 206 -3.21 -1.17 -32.11
C ARG A 206 -4.06 -1.91 -31.08
N ARG A 207 -3.45 -2.78 -30.26
CA ARG A 207 -4.16 -3.49 -29.20
C ARG A 207 -4.73 -2.56 -28.13
N LEU A 208 -4.01 -1.48 -27.80
CA LEU A 208 -4.51 -0.47 -26.87
C LEU A 208 -5.73 0.26 -27.45
N ARG A 209 -5.69 0.59 -28.74
CA ARG A 209 -6.83 1.22 -29.41
C ARG A 209 -8.06 0.29 -29.41
N GLU A 210 -7.89 -0.96 -29.80
CA GLU A 210 -8.98 -1.95 -29.74
C GLU A 210 -9.56 -2.08 -28.32
N PHE A 211 -8.70 -2.05 -27.31
CA PHE A 211 -9.13 -2.09 -25.90
C PHE A 211 -9.95 -0.85 -25.49
N LEU A 212 -9.56 0.34 -25.95
CA LEU A 212 -10.27 1.59 -25.69
C LEU A 212 -11.61 1.64 -26.45
N ASP A 213 -11.63 1.18 -27.69
CA ASP A 213 -12.85 1.12 -28.50
C ASP A 213 -13.87 0.17 -27.84
N ASP A 214 -13.46 -1.04 -27.47
CA ASP A 214 -14.31 -2.01 -26.74
C ASP A 214 -14.80 -1.43 -25.40
N PHE A 215 -13.94 -0.70 -24.66
CA PHE A 215 -14.37 -0.09 -23.41
C PHE A 215 -15.41 1.00 -23.64
N THR A 216 -15.20 1.84 -24.64
CA THR A 216 -16.10 2.97 -24.93
C THR A 216 -17.49 2.43 -25.28
N GLU A 217 -17.56 1.35 -26.06
CA GLU A 217 -18.79 0.69 -26.43
C GLU A 217 -19.54 0.11 -25.22
N HIS A 218 -18.82 -0.47 -24.27
CA HIS A 218 -19.42 -1.19 -23.13
C HIS A 218 -19.32 -0.42 -21.80
N ARG A 219 -18.92 0.85 -21.84
CA ARG A 219 -18.60 1.66 -20.65
C ARG A 219 -19.69 1.63 -19.59
N ASP A 220 -20.92 1.91 -19.99
CA ASP A 220 -22.03 2.06 -19.05
C ASP A 220 -22.39 0.70 -18.41
N ASN A 221 -22.29 -0.37 -19.17
CA ASN A 221 -22.48 -1.74 -18.66
C ASN A 221 -21.39 -2.14 -17.67
N VAL A 222 -20.13 -1.77 -17.94
CA VAL A 222 -19.00 -2.04 -17.03
C VAL A 222 -19.17 -1.28 -15.72
N ILE A 223 -19.57 -0.01 -15.79
CA ILE A 223 -19.81 0.82 -14.61
C ILE A 223 -20.98 0.24 -13.80
N ALA A 224 -22.10 -0.04 -14.44
CA ALA A 224 -23.27 -0.61 -13.77
C ALA A 224 -22.99 -1.96 -13.11
N CYS A 225 -22.24 -2.83 -13.78
CA CYS A 225 -21.77 -4.09 -13.21
C CYS A 225 -20.86 -3.88 -11.99
N TYR A 226 -19.95 -2.94 -12.06
CA TYR A 226 -19.07 -2.61 -10.95
C TYR A 226 -19.82 -2.06 -9.74
N GLU A 227 -20.73 -1.11 -9.94
CA GLU A 227 -21.58 -0.54 -8.89
C GLU A 227 -22.44 -1.60 -8.21
N TYR A 228 -23.04 -2.48 -9.00
CA TYR A 228 -23.77 -3.62 -8.47
C TYR A 228 -22.90 -4.52 -7.60
N CYS A 229 -21.69 -4.82 -8.05
CA CYS A 229 -20.75 -5.62 -7.25
C CYS A 229 -20.37 -4.94 -5.94
N ILE A 230 -20.12 -3.63 -5.95
CA ILE A 230 -19.81 -2.87 -4.73
C ILE A 230 -21.00 -2.89 -3.76
N SER A 231 -22.23 -2.71 -4.25
CA SER A 231 -23.44 -2.79 -3.44
C SER A 231 -23.62 -4.16 -2.80
N ALA A 232 -23.37 -5.24 -3.56
CA ALA A 232 -23.43 -6.61 -3.04
C ALA A 232 -22.38 -6.86 -1.93
N TYR A 233 -21.17 -6.30 -2.06
CA TYR A 233 -20.17 -6.39 -0.99
C TYR A 233 -20.58 -5.56 0.23
N ALA A 234 -21.19 -4.39 0.05
CA ALA A 234 -21.68 -3.57 1.15
C ALA A 234 -22.80 -4.28 1.92
N GLU A 235 -23.72 -4.94 1.21
CA GLU A 235 -24.82 -5.68 1.80
C GLU A 235 -24.36 -6.88 2.64
N VAL A 236 -23.38 -7.65 2.14
CA VAL A 236 -22.96 -8.92 2.76
C VAL A 236 -21.88 -8.70 3.84
N ALA A 237 -20.98 -7.76 3.66
CA ALA A 237 -19.78 -7.60 4.47
C ALA A 237 -19.56 -6.18 5.00
N GLY A 238 -20.55 -5.29 4.87
CA GLY A 238 -20.44 -3.88 5.22
C GLY A 238 -19.65 -3.06 4.21
N SER A 239 -18.62 -3.62 3.61
CA SER A 239 -17.87 -3.02 2.50
C SER A 239 -17.03 -4.06 1.75
N LEU A 240 -16.55 -3.69 0.55
CA LEU A 240 -15.59 -4.52 -0.19
C LEU A 240 -14.31 -4.80 0.65
N PHE A 241 -13.90 -3.89 1.50
CA PHE A 241 -12.67 -4.01 2.28
C PHE A 241 -12.85 -4.83 3.54
N GLU A 242 -14.00 -4.73 4.19
CA GLU A 242 -14.34 -5.58 5.34
C GLU A 242 -14.47 -7.04 4.92
N SER A 243 -14.90 -7.32 3.68
CA SER A 243 -14.89 -8.67 3.14
C SER A 243 -13.51 -9.32 3.12
N PHE A 244 -12.43 -8.53 3.00
CA PHE A 244 -11.06 -9.06 3.08
C PHE A 244 -10.67 -9.51 4.49
N GLY A 245 -11.28 -8.93 5.51
CA GLY A 245 -11.06 -9.28 6.92
C GLY A 245 -11.98 -10.41 7.40
N SER A 246 -13.26 -10.35 7.04
CA SER A 246 -14.27 -11.33 7.44
C SER A 246 -14.26 -12.62 6.62
N GLY A 247 -13.68 -12.58 5.41
CA GLY A 247 -13.73 -13.70 4.46
C GLY A 247 -15.08 -13.88 3.77
N LEU A 248 -16.07 -13.03 4.05
CA LEU A 248 -17.37 -13.06 3.40
C LEU A 248 -17.24 -12.65 1.93
N ARG A 249 -17.80 -13.44 1.02
CA ARG A 249 -17.68 -13.23 -0.44
C ARG A 249 -19.03 -13.39 -1.11
N PRO A 250 -19.68 -12.28 -1.53
CA PRO A 250 -20.98 -12.32 -2.18
C PRO A 250 -20.97 -13.13 -3.48
N PHE A 251 -19.85 -13.11 -4.21
CA PHE A 251 -19.67 -13.85 -5.45
C PHE A 251 -18.62 -14.95 -5.25
N SER A 252 -19.05 -16.19 -5.13
CA SER A 252 -18.17 -17.34 -4.98
C SER A 252 -18.59 -18.47 -5.92
N MET A 253 -17.61 -19.13 -6.51
CA MET A 253 -17.84 -20.36 -7.27
C MET A 253 -17.95 -21.60 -6.38
N ARG A 254 -17.47 -21.54 -5.15
CA ARG A 254 -17.62 -22.64 -4.20
C ARG A 254 -19.00 -22.57 -3.61
N LEU A 255 -19.81 -23.57 -3.88
CA LEU A 255 -21.10 -23.82 -3.21
C LEU A 255 -20.84 -24.03 -1.71
N GLY A 256 -20.73 -22.95 -0.96
CA GLY A 256 -20.59 -22.90 0.47
C GLY A 256 -21.64 -22.01 1.09
N LYS A 257 -21.71 -21.97 2.42
CA LYS A 257 -22.74 -21.24 3.17
C LYS A 257 -22.77 -19.73 2.90
N ASP A 258 -21.79 -19.17 2.17
CA ASP A 258 -21.56 -17.74 2.06
C ASP A 258 -21.74 -17.21 0.63
N VAL A 259 -22.51 -17.89 -0.23
CA VAL A 259 -22.80 -17.42 -1.59
C VAL A 259 -24.19 -16.79 -1.60
N TYR A 260 -24.22 -15.46 -1.67
CA TYR A 260 -25.47 -14.68 -1.61
C TYR A 260 -26.00 -14.29 -2.99
N PHE A 261 -25.12 -14.07 -3.96
CA PHE A 261 -25.44 -13.51 -5.28
C PHE A 261 -25.08 -14.44 -6.46
N GLY A 262 -24.70 -15.68 -6.18
CA GLY A 262 -24.28 -16.64 -7.20
C GLY A 262 -22.89 -16.36 -7.78
N PRO A 263 -22.47 -17.09 -8.82
CA PRO A 263 -21.19 -16.90 -9.49
C PRO A 263 -21.12 -15.53 -10.17
N PHE A 264 -19.93 -14.93 -10.15
CA PHE A 264 -19.71 -13.65 -10.84
C PHE A 264 -19.95 -13.73 -12.35
N SER A 265 -19.70 -14.89 -12.97
CA SER A 265 -19.98 -15.12 -14.39
C SER A 265 -21.42 -14.82 -14.79
N ASP A 266 -22.38 -15.15 -13.92
CA ASP A 266 -23.78 -14.87 -14.17
C ASP A 266 -24.11 -13.39 -14.06
N THR A 267 -23.49 -12.72 -13.08
CA THR A 267 -23.56 -11.27 -12.95
C THR A 267 -22.94 -10.57 -14.17
N ALA A 268 -21.75 -10.97 -14.60
CA ALA A 268 -21.10 -10.39 -15.79
C ALA A 268 -21.95 -10.58 -17.05
N ARG A 269 -22.55 -11.75 -17.24
CA ARG A 269 -23.46 -12.05 -18.36
C ARG A 269 -24.73 -11.20 -18.30
N ARG A 270 -25.33 -11.03 -17.13
CA ARG A 270 -26.47 -10.16 -16.91
C ARG A 270 -26.23 -8.72 -17.34
N PHE A 271 -25.04 -8.21 -17.12
CA PHE A 271 -24.64 -6.86 -17.53
C PHE A 271 -24.00 -6.82 -18.94
N GLY A 272 -23.87 -7.94 -19.64
CA GLY A 272 -23.30 -8.02 -20.97
C GLY A 272 -21.79 -7.68 -21.04
N VAL A 273 -21.05 -7.93 -19.94
CA VAL A 273 -19.61 -7.64 -19.84
C VAL A 273 -18.73 -8.89 -19.78
N ASP A 274 -19.32 -10.08 -19.81
CA ASP A 274 -18.62 -11.36 -19.72
C ASP A 274 -17.57 -11.54 -20.82
N GLN A 275 -17.97 -11.39 -22.09
CA GLN A 275 -17.06 -11.52 -23.23
C GLN A 275 -15.94 -10.47 -23.23
N LEU A 276 -16.26 -9.25 -22.83
CA LEU A 276 -15.28 -8.16 -22.70
C LEU A 276 -14.21 -8.50 -21.68
N LEU A 277 -14.63 -8.98 -20.50
CA LEU A 277 -13.72 -9.36 -19.43
C LEU A 277 -12.87 -10.58 -19.78
N GLU A 278 -13.46 -11.57 -20.46
CA GLU A 278 -12.73 -12.73 -20.98
C GLU A 278 -11.66 -12.33 -22.00
N LYS A 279 -12.02 -11.50 -22.98
CA LYS A 279 -11.11 -11.02 -24.03
C LYS A 279 -9.88 -10.29 -23.47
N TRP A 280 -10.05 -9.48 -22.42
CA TRP A 280 -9.00 -8.54 -21.99
C TRP A 280 -8.30 -8.91 -20.68
N LEU A 281 -8.89 -9.76 -19.85
CA LEU A 281 -8.38 -10.03 -18.51
C LEU A 281 -7.95 -11.47 -18.31
N LEU A 282 -8.45 -12.40 -19.09
CA LEU A 282 -8.15 -13.80 -18.93
C LEU A 282 -7.12 -14.28 -19.98
N PRO A 283 -6.31 -15.27 -19.62
CA PRO A 283 -5.50 -16.00 -20.59
C PRO A 283 -6.39 -16.68 -21.64
N ALA A 284 -5.85 -16.86 -22.84
CA ALA A 284 -6.56 -17.55 -23.92
C ALA A 284 -7.04 -18.94 -23.47
N GLY A 285 -8.32 -19.22 -23.67
CA GLY A 285 -8.94 -20.50 -23.31
C GLY A 285 -9.47 -20.59 -21.87
N GLN A 286 -9.35 -19.53 -21.07
CA GLN A 286 -10.01 -19.45 -19.75
C GLN A 286 -11.32 -18.66 -19.87
N SER A 287 -12.32 -19.10 -19.09
CA SER A 287 -13.61 -18.41 -18.96
C SER A 287 -13.79 -17.79 -17.60
N LEU A 288 -14.76 -16.87 -17.45
CA LEU A 288 -15.10 -16.26 -16.17
C LEU A 288 -15.57 -17.26 -15.13
N VAL A 289 -16.06 -18.42 -15.55
CA VAL A 289 -16.48 -19.50 -14.65
C VAL A 289 -15.31 -19.98 -13.77
N ASP A 290 -14.08 -19.88 -14.27
CA ASP A 290 -12.86 -20.30 -13.55
C ASP A 290 -12.32 -19.21 -12.59
N CYS A 291 -12.99 -18.06 -12.48
CA CYS A 291 -12.50 -16.90 -11.73
C CYS A 291 -13.09 -16.80 -10.33
N GLU A 292 -12.22 -16.68 -9.32
CA GLU A 292 -12.62 -16.61 -7.91
C GLU A 292 -13.26 -15.27 -7.48
N THR A 293 -13.00 -14.16 -8.18
CA THR A 293 -13.43 -12.83 -7.70
C THR A 293 -13.66 -11.82 -8.83
N GLY A 294 -14.92 -11.57 -9.16
CA GLY A 294 -15.31 -10.68 -10.25
C GLY A 294 -14.94 -9.21 -10.04
N VAL A 295 -15.09 -8.68 -8.83
CA VAL A 295 -14.74 -7.29 -8.53
C VAL A 295 -13.24 -7.03 -8.74
N ARG A 296 -12.37 -8.01 -8.50
CA ARG A 296 -10.94 -7.90 -8.81
C ARG A 296 -10.69 -7.80 -10.31
N LEU A 297 -11.46 -8.48 -11.12
CA LEU A 297 -11.34 -8.40 -12.57
C LEU A 297 -11.81 -7.04 -13.07
N LEU A 298 -12.97 -6.56 -12.63
CA LEU A 298 -13.46 -5.22 -12.97
C LEU A 298 -12.50 -4.12 -12.50
N THR A 299 -12.01 -4.18 -11.26
CA THR A 299 -11.03 -3.23 -10.75
C THR A 299 -9.73 -3.28 -11.58
N ARG A 300 -9.29 -4.47 -12.01
CA ARG A 300 -8.12 -4.63 -12.87
C ARG A 300 -8.38 -4.06 -14.27
N TYR A 301 -9.57 -4.25 -14.80
CA TYR A 301 -9.97 -3.68 -16.09
C TYR A 301 -9.97 -2.16 -16.04
N LEU A 302 -10.65 -1.54 -15.06
CA LEU A 302 -10.70 -0.11 -14.87
C LEU A 302 -9.31 0.50 -14.60
N SER A 303 -8.46 -0.18 -13.83
CA SER A 303 -7.10 0.29 -13.57
C SER A 303 -6.20 0.30 -14.80
N LYS A 304 -6.42 -0.59 -15.77
CA LYS A 304 -5.71 -0.57 -17.06
C LYS A 304 -6.06 0.65 -17.91
N LEU A 305 -7.26 1.17 -17.74
CA LEU A 305 -7.73 2.37 -18.43
C LEU A 305 -7.22 3.68 -17.81
N GLY A 306 -6.42 3.60 -16.72
CA GLY A 306 -5.99 4.79 -16.00
C GLY A 306 -7.13 5.49 -15.26
N VAL A 307 -8.32 4.89 -15.20
CA VAL A 307 -9.41 5.37 -14.35
C VAL A 307 -8.91 5.24 -12.92
N GLN A 308 -8.39 6.35 -12.41
CA GLN A 308 -8.09 6.46 -10.98
C GLN A 308 -9.40 6.14 -10.26
N ARG A 309 -9.30 5.20 -9.35
CA ARG A 309 -10.36 4.61 -8.56
C ARG A 309 -11.46 5.60 -8.29
N LEU A 310 -12.66 5.22 -8.67
CA LEU A 310 -13.86 5.81 -8.08
C LEU A 310 -13.65 5.77 -6.56
N PRO A 311 -13.70 6.90 -5.85
CA PRO A 311 -13.55 6.92 -4.41
C PRO A 311 -14.65 6.02 -3.84
N ILE A 312 -14.24 4.91 -3.24
CA ILE A 312 -15.15 4.01 -2.56
C ILE A 312 -15.58 4.73 -1.29
N GLY A 313 -16.74 5.35 -1.35
CA GLY A 313 -17.24 6.23 -0.28
C GLY A 313 -18.04 7.42 -0.77
N CYS A 314 -18.12 7.67 -2.08
CA CYS A 314 -19.13 8.57 -2.60
C CYS A 314 -20.48 7.88 -2.54
N SER A 315 -21.33 8.30 -1.59
CA SER A 315 -22.77 8.10 -1.66
C SER A 315 -23.25 8.39 -3.08
N LEU A 316 -24.19 7.61 -3.57
CA LEU A 316 -24.86 7.63 -4.89
C LEU A 316 -25.35 9.02 -5.40
N GLY A 317 -24.86 10.12 -4.87
CA GLY A 317 -25.24 11.49 -5.19
C GLY A 317 -24.29 12.30 -6.07
N CYS A 318 -23.11 11.81 -6.44
CA CYS A 318 -22.11 12.59 -7.17
C CYS A 318 -21.72 12.07 -8.55
N VAL A 319 -22.59 11.33 -9.23
CA VAL A 319 -22.42 10.99 -10.65
C VAL A 319 -23.12 12.08 -11.46
N GLY A 320 -22.45 13.19 -11.73
CA GLY A 320 -23.07 14.26 -12.51
C GLY A 320 -22.28 15.54 -12.71
N GLN A 321 -20.93 15.51 -12.68
CA GLN A 321 -20.18 16.63 -13.20
C GLN A 321 -19.17 16.17 -14.27
N PRO A 322 -19.27 16.68 -15.50
CA PRO A 322 -18.28 16.42 -16.53
C PRO A 322 -16.97 17.13 -16.16
N PHE A 323 -15.87 16.45 -16.38
CA PHE A 323 -14.54 17.05 -16.28
C PHE A 323 -14.42 18.19 -17.28
N SER A 324 -14.20 19.40 -16.76
CA SER A 324 -13.71 20.56 -17.51
C SER A 324 -12.20 20.61 -17.44
#